data_85f8c598316c2899931bf65bc21ae35f
#
_entry.id   85f8c598316c2899931bf65bc21ae35f
#
_cell.length_a   1.000
_cell.length_b   1.000
_cell.length_c   1.000
_cell.angle_alpha   90.00
_cell.angle_beta   90.00
_cell.angle_gamma   90.00
#
_symmetry.space_group_name_H-M   'P 1'
#
loop_
_entity.id
_entity.type
_entity.pdbx_description
1 polymer ?
#
loop_
_entity_poly.entity_id
_entity_poly.type
_entity_poly.pdbx_seq_one_letter_code
_entity_poly.pdbx_strand_id
1 'polypeptide(L)'
;MHDSPARRKTRPGRWRWAKRLVAAVVLGLVCACAWVLVAHERVRLDGEHELTEARAEVTDADPDWTWEKLNAARKKPPAGLNGADLVPEIKAATEPEWGQAFARDEFASRLDPLPNVQFAPDVLAQARRDLKGSADAVRLARQLKHRPTGHREIELAPNVVGTLLVDTQNTRLVADLLRWDVTLAIEDGDIRRASDSLLALLNASRSIGDEPLFVSQLVRMAVRSVAVRYTELALAQSPSVPLIELQAALAADAEEPLLLYGTRGERAALDRLFDNLQTGVVPLEEVLGPRPKNLWGWQDHAHLPMDRATALRRMTACVEAARRPLHEQAPALAAIPEPPADPHLVISGATLSTVENVAQAFWRTSAQARCAVVGIACERFRQQHRRWPGALTALVPAFLPAVPLDPYTGEPLQFAKLESGAVVYSVGSDRRGDGGTLDSVSNTAPRFRLWNPDQRRRPAPPAPAPEREPPP
;
A
#
# COMPACT_ATOMS: atom_id res chain seq x y z
N MET A 1 18.76 -105.44 25.76
CA MET A 1 19.39 -104.16 25.54
C MET A 1 18.26 -103.21 25.19
N HIS A 2 17.75 -102.37 26.13
CA HIS A 2 16.68 -101.41 25.95
C HIS A 2 17.30 -100.02 25.78
N ASP A 3 17.10 -99.42 24.61
CA ASP A 3 17.47 -98.04 24.35
C ASP A 3 16.25 -97.15 24.66
N SER A 4 16.38 -96.24 25.64
CA SER A 4 15.35 -95.26 26.00
C SER A 4 15.58 -93.99 25.20
N PRO A 5 14.55 -93.37 24.58
CA PRO A 5 14.71 -92.14 23.86
C PRO A 5 14.79 -90.92 24.85
N ALA A 6 15.82 -90.12 24.67
CA ALA A 6 16.08 -88.89 25.42
C ALA A 6 14.93 -87.83 25.19
N ARG A 7 14.21 -87.49 26.25
CA ARG A 7 13.26 -86.36 26.30
C ARG A 7 14.00 -85.06 26.08
N ARG A 8 13.78 -84.37 24.93
CA ARG A 8 14.17 -82.97 24.70
C ARG A 8 13.35 -82.06 25.65
N LYS A 9 14.01 -81.51 26.65
CA LYS A 9 13.47 -80.46 27.49
C LYS A 9 13.33 -79.19 26.65
N THR A 10 12.09 -78.82 26.21
CA THR A 10 11.79 -77.52 25.66
C THR A 10 11.94 -76.45 26.77
N ARG A 11 12.81 -75.47 26.53
CA ARG A 11 13.02 -74.32 27.43
C ARG A 11 11.83 -73.36 27.35
N PRO A 12 10.90 -73.31 28.36
CA PRO A 12 9.70 -72.44 28.32
C PRO A 12 9.98 -70.96 28.67
N GLY A 13 11.23 -70.57 28.94
CA GLY A 13 11.54 -69.23 29.40
C GLY A 13 11.54 -68.12 28.31
N ARG A 14 12.04 -68.44 27.12
CA ARG A 14 12.26 -67.42 26.07
C ARG A 14 10.96 -66.83 25.51
N TRP A 15 9.91 -67.60 25.38
CA TRP A 15 8.59 -67.17 24.90
C TRP A 15 7.83 -66.24 25.87
N ARG A 16 7.95 -66.49 27.17
CA ARG A 16 7.37 -65.65 28.21
C ARG A 16 8.06 -64.29 28.30
N TRP A 17 9.39 -64.25 28.16
CA TRP A 17 10.15 -63.01 28.10
C TRP A 17 9.85 -62.22 26.83
N ALA A 18 9.75 -62.83 25.66
CA ALA A 18 9.39 -62.17 24.43
C ALA A 18 7.98 -61.53 24.52
N LYS A 19 6.98 -62.23 25.07
CA LYS A 19 5.63 -61.66 25.30
C LYS A 19 5.64 -60.48 26.28
N ARG A 20 6.44 -60.52 27.33
CA ARG A 20 6.57 -59.39 28.28
C ARG A 20 7.27 -58.21 27.65
N LEU A 21 8.27 -58.43 26.83
CA LEU A 21 8.95 -57.34 26.07
C LEU A 21 7.99 -56.69 25.07
N VAL A 22 7.25 -57.46 24.31
CA VAL A 22 6.23 -56.93 23.38
C VAL A 22 5.14 -56.14 24.12
N ALA A 23 4.65 -56.65 25.26
CA ALA A 23 3.66 -55.97 26.08
C ALA A 23 4.24 -54.65 26.65
N ALA A 24 5.48 -54.60 27.07
CA ALA A 24 6.15 -53.38 27.57
C ALA A 24 6.32 -52.33 26.44
N VAL A 25 6.72 -52.81 25.22
CA VAL A 25 6.83 -51.90 24.05
C VAL A 25 5.47 -51.33 23.63
N VAL A 26 4.42 -52.16 23.59
CA VAL A 26 3.05 -51.72 23.28
C VAL A 26 2.57 -50.74 24.34
N LEU A 27 2.76 -51.01 25.62
CA LEU A 27 2.40 -50.09 26.68
C LEU A 27 3.17 -48.77 26.58
N GLY A 28 4.48 -48.82 26.30
CA GLY A 28 5.31 -47.63 26.05
C GLY A 28 4.78 -46.80 24.88
N LEU A 29 4.40 -47.43 23.76
CA LEU A 29 3.79 -46.75 22.60
C LEU A 29 2.43 -46.12 22.95
N VAL A 30 1.56 -46.82 23.68
CA VAL A 30 0.27 -46.28 24.14
C VAL A 30 0.45 -45.06 25.07
N CYS A 31 1.42 -45.16 26.02
CA CYS A 31 1.73 -44.02 26.90
C CYS A 31 2.30 -42.82 26.10
N ALA A 32 3.18 -43.09 25.12
CA ALA A 32 3.72 -42.03 24.25
C ALA A 32 2.61 -41.38 23.40
N CYS A 33 1.71 -42.16 22.80
CA CYS A 33 0.57 -41.63 22.07
C CYS A 33 -0.39 -40.81 22.97
N ALA A 34 -0.68 -41.34 24.18
CA ALA A 34 -1.52 -40.61 25.15
C ALA A 34 -0.85 -39.29 25.58
N TRP A 35 0.46 -39.30 25.82
CA TRP A 35 1.20 -38.07 26.14
C TRP A 35 1.19 -37.06 25.01
N VAL A 36 1.37 -37.48 23.75
CA VAL A 36 1.28 -36.60 22.56
C VAL A 36 -0.10 -36.00 22.45
N LEU A 37 -1.16 -36.79 22.64
CA LEU A 37 -2.55 -36.31 22.60
C LEU A 37 -2.84 -35.27 23.71
N VAL A 38 -2.39 -35.55 24.93
CA VAL A 38 -2.54 -34.61 26.07
C VAL A 38 -1.74 -33.34 25.83
N ALA A 39 -0.52 -33.43 25.31
CA ALA A 39 0.31 -32.28 25.00
C ALA A 39 -0.34 -31.40 23.92
N HIS A 40 -0.85 -32.02 22.86
CA HIS A 40 -1.58 -31.33 21.78
C HIS A 40 -2.81 -30.60 22.31
N GLU A 41 -3.63 -31.28 23.12
CA GLU A 41 -4.83 -30.67 23.69
C GLU A 41 -4.50 -29.51 24.67
N ARG A 42 -3.43 -29.61 25.44
CA ARG A 42 -2.97 -28.50 26.27
C ARG A 42 -2.56 -27.29 25.44
N VAL A 43 -1.75 -27.47 24.40
CA VAL A 43 -1.37 -26.37 23.50
C VAL A 43 -2.59 -25.69 22.90
N ARG A 44 -3.60 -26.47 22.47
CA ARG A 44 -4.84 -25.92 21.93
C ARG A 44 -5.61 -25.12 22.96
N LEU A 45 -5.78 -25.66 24.19
CA LEU A 45 -6.51 -24.98 25.26
C LEU A 45 -5.82 -23.71 25.75
N ASP A 46 -4.50 -23.75 25.90
CA ASP A 46 -3.69 -22.58 26.25
C ASP A 46 -3.84 -21.49 25.18
N GLY A 47 -3.79 -21.87 23.88
CA GLY A 47 -4.01 -20.96 22.78
C GLY A 47 -5.42 -20.37 22.72
N GLU A 48 -6.47 -21.14 23.04
CA GLU A 48 -7.85 -20.65 23.10
C GLU A 48 -8.07 -19.66 24.26
N HIS A 49 -7.40 -19.88 25.39
CA HIS A 49 -7.41 -18.94 26.50
C HIS A 49 -6.77 -17.62 26.11
N GLU A 50 -5.56 -17.64 25.55
CA GLU A 50 -4.86 -16.47 25.05
C GLU A 50 -5.64 -15.73 23.96
N LEU A 51 -6.32 -16.45 23.06
CA LEU A 51 -7.17 -15.86 22.02
C LEU A 51 -8.38 -15.14 22.63
N THR A 52 -8.97 -15.71 23.68
CA THR A 52 -10.11 -15.08 24.38
C THR A 52 -9.68 -13.76 25.02
N GLU A 53 -8.52 -13.73 25.68
CA GLU A 53 -7.95 -12.52 26.27
C GLU A 53 -7.60 -11.49 25.18
N ALA A 54 -6.90 -11.90 24.13
CA ALA A 54 -6.53 -11.01 23.02
C ALA A 54 -7.76 -10.36 22.37
N ARG A 55 -8.85 -11.10 22.19
CA ARG A 55 -10.11 -10.55 21.66
C ARG A 55 -10.77 -9.54 22.60
N ALA A 56 -10.70 -9.78 23.92
CA ALA A 56 -11.19 -8.82 24.90
C ALA A 56 -10.37 -7.53 24.85
N GLU A 57 -9.04 -7.62 24.87
CA GLU A 57 -8.11 -6.48 24.72
C GLU A 57 -8.41 -5.65 23.47
N VAL A 58 -8.57 -6.32 22.32
CA VAL A 58 -8.88 -5.65 21.04
C VAL A 58 -10.24 -4.96 21.10
N THR A 59 -11.24 -5.62 21.69
CA THR A 59 -12.61 -5.07 21.79
C THR A 59 -12.67 -3.85 22.70
N ASP A 60 -11.90 -3.82 23.77
CA ASP A 60 -11.79 -2.67 24.66
C ASP A 60 -11.10 -1.48 23.95
N ALA A 61 -10.05 -1.75 23.16
CA ALA A 61 -9.31 -0.72 22.45
C ALA A 61 -10.06 -0.18 21.20
N ASP A 62 -10.86 -1.01 20.54
CA ASP A 62 -11.55 -0.71 19.28
C ASP A 62 -12.86 -1.52 19.18
N PRO A 63 -13.99 -1.07 19.74
CA PRO A 63 -15.25 -1.85 19.79
C PRO A 63 -15.79 -2.29 18.43
N ASP A 64 -15.45 -1.57 17.36
CA ASP A 64 -15.90 -1.83 15.99
C ASP A 64 -14.80 -2.48 15.12
N TRP A 65 -13.96 -3.31 15.72
CA TRP A 65 -12.79 -3.88 15.08
C TRP A 65 -13.06 -5.05 14.13
N THR A 66 -14.20 -5.75 14.24
CA THR A 66 -14.51 -6.88 13.36
C THR A 66 -14.79 -6.42 11.94
N TRP A 67 -14.55 -7.28 10.96
CA TRP A 67 -14.73 -6.93 9.54
C TRP A 67 -16.11 -6.37 9.24
N GLU A 68 -17.15 -7.02 9.74
CA GLU A 68 -18.54 -6.64 9.49
C GLU A 68 -18.86 -5.24 10.05
N LYS A 69 -18.45 -4.97 11.29
CA LYS A 69 -18.65 -3.68 11.94
C LYS A 69 -17.85 -2.58 11.27
N LEU A 70 -16.56 -2.86 11.01
CA LEU A 70 -15.66 -1.93 10.34
C LEU A 70 -16.19 -1.54 8.96
N ASN A 71 -16.61 -2.52 8.14
CA ASN A 71 -17.13 -2.27 6.81
C ASN A 71 -18.49 -1.53 6.84
N ALA A 72 -19.35 -1.86 7.81
CA ALA A 72 -20.62 -1.16 8.02
C ALA A 72 -20.47 0.30 8.47
N ALA A 73 -19.39 0.61 9.22
CA ALA A 73 -19.10 1.95 9.72
C ALA A 73 -18.50 2.89 8.66
N ARG A 74 -18.12 2.39 7.49
CA ARG A 74 -17.52 3.18 6.42
C ARG A 74 -18.48 4.22 5.87
N LYS A 75 -17.96 5.42 5.59
CA LYS A 75 -18.76 6.55 5.12
C LYS A 75 -19.19 6.36 3.67
N LYS A 76 -20.51 6.38 3.42
CA LYS A 76 -21.05 6.37 2.06
C LYS A 76 -21.23 7.81 1.58
N PRO A 77 -20.69 8.19 0.40
CA PRO A 77 -20.95 9.48 -0.20
C PRO A 77 -22.45 9.68 -0.49
N PRO A 78 -22.93 10.92 -0.55
CA PRO A 78 -24.28 11.20 -1.04
C PRO A 78 -24.51 10.63 -2.44
N ALA A 79 -25.77 10.32 -2.76
CA ALA A 79 -26.14 9.78 -4.08
C ALA A 79 -25.65 10.70 -5.22
N GLY A 80 -25.04 10.12 -6.25
CA GLY A 80 -24.46 10.82 -7.38
C GLY A 80 -23.09 11.49 -7.12
N LEU A 81 -22.58 11.47 -5.87
CA LEU A 81 -21.27 12.03 -5.52
C LEU A 81 -20.20 10.97 -5.24
N ASN A 82 -20.53 9.69 -5.38
CA ASN A 82 -19.58 8.59 -5.23
C ASN A 82 -18.63 8.53 -6.44
N GLY A 83 -17.35 8.83 -6.24
CA GLY A 83 -16.33 8.72 -7.28
C GLY A 83 -16.07 7.30 -7.73
N ALA A 84 -16.28 6.32 -6.85
CA ALA A 84 -16.07 4.91 -7.15
C ALA A 84 -17.00 4.38 -8.25
N ASP A 85 -18.21 4.94 -8.38
CA ASP A 85 -19.19 4.49 -9.38
C ASP A 85 -18.74 4.79 -10.82
N LEU A 86 -17.92 5.83 -11.03
CA LEU A 86 -17.41 6.17 -12.36
C LEU A 86 -16.29 5.24 -12.85
N VAL A 87 -15.57 4.58 -11.95
CA VAL A 87 -14.39 3.78 -12.35
C VAL A 87 -14.74 2.64 -13.30
N PRO A 88 -15.75 1.79 -13.04
CA PRO A 88 -16.17 0.75 -13.98
C PRO A 88 -16.73 1.34 -15.30
N GLU A 89 -17.43 2.47 -15.26
CA GLU A 89 -17.95 3.14 -16.46
C GLU A 89 -16.80 3.65 -17.35
N ILE A 90 -15.79 4.27 -16.74
CA ILE A 90 -14.59 4.73 -17.45
C ILE A 90 -13.86 3.54 -18.06
N LYS A 91 -13.70 2.45 -17.30
CA LYS A 91 -13.06 1.23 -17.81
C LYS A 91 -13.80 0.65 -19.01
N ALA A 92 -15.13 0.59 -18.95
CA ALA A 92 -15.98 0.09 -20.04
C ALA A 92 -15.89 0.99 -21.31
N ALA A 93 -15.71 2.28 -21.14
CA ALA A 93 -15.58 3.25 -22.24
C ALA A 93 -14.15 3.39 -22.77
N THR A 94 -13.15 2.72 -22.15
CA THR A 94 -11.74 2.78 -22.59
C THR A 94 -11.50 1.74 -23.67
N GLU A 95 -10.84 2.14 -24.75
CA GLU A 95 -10.42 1.23 -25.80
C GLU A 95 -9.55 0.08 -25.24
N PRO A 96 -9.77 -1.18 -25.70
CA PRO A 96 -9.00 -2.32 -25.18
C PRO A 96 -7.48 -2.20 -25.39
N GLU A 97 -7.07 -1.48 -26.43
CA GLU A 97 -5.66 -1.29 -26.78
C GLU A 97 -5.01 -0.08 -26.10
N TRP A 98 -5.74 0.61 -25.19
CA TRP A 98 -5.20 1.77 -24.45
C TRP A 98 -3.84 1.43 -23.82
N GLY A 99 -2.86 2.30 -24.08
CA GLY A 99 -1.52 2.21 -23.49
C GLY A 99 -0.59 1.14 -24.12
N GLN A 100 -1.08 0.25 -24.97
CA GLN A 100 -0.23 -0.78 -25.59
C GLN A 100 0.90 -0.20 -26.43
N ALA A 101 0.65 0.92 -27.11
CA ALA A 101 1.68 1.59 -27.89
C ALA A 101 2.85 2.07 -27.01
N PHE A 102 2.56 2.53 -25.78
CA PHE A 102 3.57 3.01 -24.84
C PHE A 102 4.36 1.89 -24.15
N ALA A 103 3.89 0.65 -24.23
CA ALA A 103 4.63 -0.51 -23.72
C ALA A 103 5.80 -0.90 -24.64
N ARG A 104 5.95 -0.28 -25.82
CA ARG A 104 7.06 -0.51 -26.73
C ARG A 104 8.34 0.16 -26.22
N ASP A 105 9.46 -0.51 -26.39
CA ASP A 105 10.78 -0.05 -25.90
C ASP A 105 11.15 1.36 -26.42
N GLU A 106 10.72 1.70 -27.62
CA GLU A 106 10.97 3.01 -28.24
C GLU A 106 10.39 4.20 -27.44
N PHE A 107 9.33 3.98 -26.65
CA PHE A 107 8.71 4.99 -25.81
C PHE A 107 9.17 4.94 -24.36
N ALA A 108 9.54 3.78 -23.85
CA ALA A 108 9.73 3.52 -22.42
C ALA A 108 10.62 4.55 -21.70
N SER A 109 11.76 4.92 -22.28
CA SER A 109 12.70 5.89 -21.71
C SER A 109 12.25 7.36 -21.84
N ARG A 110 11.18 7.65 -22.59
CA ARG A 110 10.70 9.00 -22.92
C ARG A 110 9.35 9.35 -22.31
N LEU A 111 8.75 8.41 -21.55
CA LEU A 111 7.43 8.59 -20.93
C LEU A 111 7.47 9.40 -19.63
N ASP A 112 8.63 9.61 -19.05
CA ASP A 112 8.79 10.34 -17.79
C ASP A 112 9.96 11.35 -17.86
N PRO A 113 9.86 12.39 -18.70
CA PRO A 113 10.88 13.44 -18.76
C PRO A 113 10.92 14.23 -17.46
N LEU A 114 11.99 15.01 -17.25
CA LEU A 114 12.02 16.00 -16.17
C LEU A 114 10.81 16.95 -16.31
N PRO A 115 10.16 17.38 -15.21
CA PRO A 115 8.95 18.19 -15.27
C PRO A 115 9.07 19.46 -16.14
N ASN A 116 10.25 20.08 -16.19
CA ASN A 116 10.50 21.28 -16.97
C ASN A 116 10.93 21.00 -18.43
N VAL A 117 10.95 19.73 -18.85
CA VAL A 117 11.26 19.30 -20.22
C VAL A 117 9.97 18.87 -20.91
N GLN A 118 9.74 19.33 -22.12
CA GLN A 118 8.58 18.96 -22.92
C GLN A 118 8.67 17.49 -23.36
N PHE A 119 7.51 16.86 -23.53
CA PHE A 119 7.46 15.53 -24.16
C PHE A 119 7.86 15.61 -25.63
N ALA A 120 8.48 14.55 -26.13
CA ALA A 120 8.84 14.46 -27.55
C ALA A 120 7.57 14.49 -28.43
N PRO A 121 7.63 15.13 -29.64
CA PRO A 121 6.45 15.32 -30.48
C PRO A 121 5.79 14.02 -30.93
N ASP A 122 6.53 12.96 -31.15
CA ASP A 122 6.01 11.64 -31.53
C ASP A 122 5.27 10.96 -30.33
N VAL A 123 5.75 11.13 -29.09
CA VAL A 123 5.05 10.68 -27.86
C VAL A 123 3.72 11.40 -27.73
N LEU A 124 3.70 12.74 -27.91
CA LEU A 124 2.47 13.53 -27.86
C LEU A 124 1.49 13.15 -28.99
N ALA A 125 2.02 12.88 -30.18
CA ALA A 125 1.18 12.44 -31.32
C ALA A 125 0.54 11.07 -31.04
N GLN A 126 1.28 10.14 -30.40
CA GLN A 126 0.72 8.85 -29.98
C GLN A 126 -0.36 9.04 -28.90
N ALA A 127 -0.07 9.83 -27.85
CA ALA A 127 -1.04 10.13 -26.81
C ALA A 127 -2.32 10.73 -27.37
N ARG A 128 -2.24 11.63 -28.36
CA ARG A 128 -3.44 12.20 -29.01
C ARG A 128 -4.27 11.15 -29.74
N ARG A 129 -3.63 10.19 -30.43
CA ARG A 129 -4.33 9.08 -31.12
C ARG A 129 -5.06 8.21 -30.10
N ASP A 130 -4.38 7.80 -29.06
CA ASP A 130 -4.93 6.88 -28.04
C ASP A 130 -6.08 7.53 -27.26
N LEU A 131 -5.92 8.82 -26.87
CA LEU A 131 -6.99 9.57 -26.19
C LEU A 131 -8.20 9.83 -27.09
N LYS A 132 -7.98 9.97 -28.41
CA LYS A 132 -9.10 10.13 -29.35
C LYS A 132 -9.96 8.87 -29.42
N GLY A 133 -9.37 7.69 -29.40
CA GLY A 133 -10.08 6.41 -29.31
C GLY A 133 -10.88 6.26 -28.00
N SER A 134 -10.33 6.79 -26.90
CA SER A 134 -10.93 6.71 -25.56
C SER A 134 -11.60 8.03 -25.12
N ALA A 135 -12.10 8.84 -26.05
CA ALA A 135 -12.63 10.20 -25.77
C ALA A 135 -13.77 10.21 -24.74
N ASP A 136 -14.67 9.24 -24.79
CA ASP A 136 -15.77 9.10 -23.82
C ASP A 136 -15.24 8.72 -22.43
N ALA A 137 -14.26 7.83 -22.33
CA ALA A 137 -13.62 7.48 -21.07
C ALA A 137 -12.98 8.73 -20.43
N VAL A 138 -12.25 9.53 -21.20
CA VAL A 138 -11.64 10.80 -20.71
C VAL A 138 -12.70 11.80 -20.26
N ARG A 139 -13.79 11.93 -21.00
CA ARG A 139 -14.91 12.81 -20.62
C ARG A 139 -15.54 12.38 -19.29
N LEU A 140 -15.76 11.08 -19.09
CA LEU A 140 -16.23 10.51 -17.83
C LEU A 140 -15.19 10.72 -16.70
N ALA A 141 -13.92 10.45 -16.96
CA ALA A 141 -12.85 10.59 -15.98
C ALA A 141 -12.74 12.04 -15.45
N ARG A 142 -12.90 13.05 -16.31
CA ARG A 142 -12.91 14.46 -15.87
C ARG A 142 -14.06 14.78 -14.90
N GLN A 143 -15.18 14.03 -14.91
CA GLN A 143 -16.27 14.24 -13.96
C GLN A 143 -15.86 13.95 -12.51
N LEU A 144 -14.79 13.18 -12.30
CA LEU A 144 -14.23 12.92 -10.97
C LEU A 144 -13.84 14.22 -10.25
N LYS A 145 -13.58 15.33 -10.96
CA LYS A 145 -13.33 16.63 -10.30
C LYS A 145 -14.46 17.05 -9.34
N HIS A 146 -15.69 16.60 -9.59
CA HIS A 146 -16.87 16.89 -8.77
C HIS A 146 -17.21 15.78 -7.76
N ARG A 147 -16.40 14.70 -7.67
CA ARG A 147 -16.64 13.54 -6.82
C ARG A 147 -15.42 13.29 -5.92
N PRO A 148 -15.27 14.08 -4.84
CA PRO A 148 -14.06 14.08 -4.01
C PRO A 148 -13.91 12.88 -3.06
N THR A 149 -14.91 11.99 -3.01
CA THR A 149 -14.94 10.82 -2.11
C THR A 149 -15.42 9.60 -2.85
N GLY A 150 -15.06 8.42 -2.35
CA GLY A 150 -15.53 7.15 -2.90
C GLY A 150 -15.85 6.12 -1.83
N HIS A 151 -16.72 5.19 -2.19
CA HIS A 151 -17.07 4.02 -1.38
C HIS A 151 -17.41 2.85 -2.29
N ARG A 152 -16.84 1.69 -2.01
CA ARG A 152 -17.20 0.40 -2.60
C ARG A 152 -17.49 -0.60 -1.51
N GLU A 153 -18.47 -1.46 -1.72
CA GLU A 153 -18.64 -2.65 -0.90
C GLU A 153 -17.51 -3.64 -1.21
N ILE A 154 -16.95 -4.24 -0.18
CA ILE A 154 -15.88 -5.22 -0.31
C ILE A 154 -16.32 -6.53 0.33
N GLU A 155 -16.37 -7.57 -0.47
CA GLU A 155 -16.57 -8.93 -0.01
C GLU A 155 -15.22 -9.62 0.09
N LEU A 156 -14.84 -10.05 1.29
CA LEU A 156 -13.61 -10.81 1.49
C LEU A 156 -13.74 -12.22 0.91
N ALA A 157 -12.78 -12.64 0.12
CA ALA A 157 -12.62 -14.05 -0.20
C ALA A 157 -12.32 -14.85 1.08
N PRO A 158 -12.70 -16.15 1.14
CA PRO A 158 -12.44 -16.97 2.32
C PRO A 158 -10.96 -17.00 2.75
N ASN A 159 -10.03 -17.03 1.81
CA ASN A 159 -8.59 -16.97 2.06
C ASN A 159 -8.04 -15.55 2.18
N VAL A 160 -8.89 -14.50 2.15
CA VAL A 160 -8.57 -13.07 2.22
C VAL A 160 -7.65 -12.60 1.09
N VAL A 161 -6.52 -13.29 0.85
CA VAL A 161 -5.53 -12.93 -0.19
C VAL A 161 -6.15 -12.96 -1.60
N GLY A 162 -7.11 -13.86 -1.85
CA GLY A 162 -7.85 -13.96 -3.10
C GLY A 162 -8.95 -12.92 -3.29
N THR A 163 -9.08 -11.94 -2.39
CA THR A 163 -10.10 -10.89 -2.50
C THR A 163 -9.92 -10.07 -3.77
N LEU A 164 -10.94 -10.08 -4.62
CA LEU A 164 -10.91 -9.38 -5.90
C LEU A 164 -11.21 -7.90 -5.72
N LEU A 165 -10.25 -7.05 -6.06
CA LEU A 165 -10.32 -5.60 -6.01
C LEU A 165 -10.19 -5.00 -7.42
N VAL A 166 -11.01 -5.49 -8.35
CA VAL A 166 -10.92 -5.16 -9.79
C VAL A 166 -11.04 -3.66 -10.02
N ASP A 167 -12.04 -3.01 -9.43
CA ASP A 167 -12.26 -1.58 -9.64
C ASP A 167 -11.20 -0.72 -8.95
N THR A 168 -10.65 -1.17 -7.81
CA THR A 168 -9.50 -0.54 -7.18
C THR A 168 -8.29 -0.57 -8.12
N GLN A 169 -8.04 -1.70 -8.81
CA GLN A 169 -6.97 -1.77 -9.81
C GLN A 169 -7.29 -0.94 -11.06
N ASN A 170 -8.55 -0.90 -11.50
CA ASN A 170 -8.98 -0.06 -12.63
C ASN A 170 -8.77 1.44 -12.37
N THR A 171 -8.68 1.88 -11.12
CA THR A 171 -8.35 3.28 -10.77
C THR A 171 -6.98 3.71 -11.31
N ARG A 172 -6.03 2.78 -11.49
CA ARG A 172 -4.74 3.05 -12.14
C ARG A 172 -4.90 3.40 -13.62
N LEU A 173 -5.82 2.72 -14.33
CA LEU A 173 -6.16 3.06 -15.71
C LEU A 173 -6.76 4.48 -15.80
N VAL A 174 -7.66 4.82 -14.88
CA VAL A 174 -8.26 6.17 -14.81
C VAL A 174 -7.17 7.23 -14.61
N ALA A 175 -6.21 6.96 -13.73
CA ALA A 175 -5.08 7.85 -13.52
C ALA A 175 -4.20 7.99 -14.77
N ASP A 176 -4.01 6.91 -15.52
CA ASP A 176 -3.24 6.93 -16.76
C ASP A 176 -3.93 7.76 -17.86
N LEU A 177 -5.24 7.63 -18.03
CA LEU A 177 -6.02 8.49 -18.94
C LEU A 177 -5.89 9.97 -18.56
N LEU A 178 -6.08 10.30 -17.29
CA LEU A 178 -6.07 11.68 -16.80
C LEU A 178 -4.69 12.32 -16.87
N ARG A 179 -3.59 11.60 -16.59
CA ARG A 179 -2.25 12.17 -16.70
C ARG A 179 -1.92 12.59 -18.14
N TRP A 180 -2.35 11.80 -19.13
CA TRP A 180 -2.19 12.16 -20.54
C TRP A 180 -3.11 13.32 -20.94
N ASP A 181 -4.31 13.37 -20.39
CA ASP A 181 -5.20 14.51 -20.61
C ASP A 181 -4.64 15.83 -20.05
N VAL A 182 -4.02 15.78 -18.85
CA VAL A 182 -3.27 16.92 -18.28
C VAL A 182 -2.12 17.32 -19.22
N THR A 183 -1.33 16.36 -19.69
CA THR A 183 -0.17 16.62 -20.55
C THR A 183 -0.60 17.33 -21.85
N LEU A 184 -1.60 16.78 -22.52
CA LEU A 184 -2.09 17.38 -23.77
C LEU A 184 -2.78 18.72 -23.54
N ALA A 185 -3.51 18.90 -22.41
CA ALA A 185 -4.11 20.20 -22.09
C ALA A 185 -3.04 21.29 -21.88
N ILE A 186 -1.92 20.95 -21.25
CA ILE A 186 -0.78 21.86 -21.06
C ILE A 186 -0.15 22.22 -22.42
N GLU A 187 0.07 21.23 -23.29
CA GLU A 187 0.64 21.46 -24.63
C GLU A 187 -0.29 22.30 -25.52
N ASP A 188 -1.61 22.10 -25.43
CA ASP A 188 -2.62 22.85 -26.16
C ASP A 188 -2.83 24.26 -25.58
N GLY A 189 -2.26 24.60 -24.42
CA GLY A 189 -2.46 25.87 -23.72
C GLY A 189 -3.85 25.97 -23.03
N ASP A 190 -4.57 24.87 -22.91
CA ASP A 190 -5.88 24.81 -22.24
C ASP A 190 -5.68 24.63 -20.71
N ILE A 191 -5.39 25.77 -20.06
CA ILE A 191 -5.09 25.81 -18.63
C ILE A 191 -6.27 25.37 -17.73
N ARG A 192 -7.52 25.60 -18.18
CA ARG A 192 -8.71 25.18 -17.46
C ARG A 192 -8.83 23.65 -17.48
N ARG A 193 -8.72 23.05 -18.66
CA ARG A 193 -8.74 21.59 -18.81
C ARG A 193 -7.62 20.94 -18.01
N ALA A 194 -6.41 21.52 -18.01
CA ALA A 194 -5.29 21.01 -17.22
C ALA A 194 -5.61 21.00 -15.71
N SER A 195 -6.17 22.10 -15.17
CA SER A 195 -6.59 22.20 -13.77
C SER A 195 -7.69 21.20 -13.42
N ASP A 196 -8.72 21.11 -14.26
CA ASP A 196 -9.86 20.20 -14.08
C ASP A 196 -9.39 18.73 -14.04
N SER A 197 -8.49 18.38 -14.96
CA SER A 197 -7.97 17.02 -15.07
C SER A 197 -7.00 16.67 -13.93
N LEU A 198 -6.23 17.64 -13.40
CA LEU A 198 -5.41 17.45 -12.19
C LEU A 198 -6.28 17.21 -10.96
N LEU A 199 -7.35 17.97 -10.78
CA LEU A 199 -8.29 17.73 -9.68
C LEU A 199 -9.01 16.39 -9.82
N ALA A 200 -9.41 16.02 -11.04
CA ALA A 200 -9.99 14.71 -11.34
C ALA A 200 -9.01 13.58 -11.05
N LEU A 201 -7.72 13.74 -11.37
CA LEU A 201 -6.66 12.78 -11.11
C LEU A 201 -6.43 12.55 -9.60
N LEU A 202 -6.44 13.61 -8.81
CA LEU A 202 -6.41 13.48 -7.35
C LEU A 202 -7.67 12.78 -6.84
N ASN A 203 -8.85 13.15 -7.33
CA ASN A 203 -10.10 12.52 -6.91
C ASN A 203 -10.24 11.08 -7.41
N ALA A 204 -9.54 10.67 -8.48
CA ALA A 204 -9.40 9.26 -8.84
C ALA A 204 -8.73 8.47 -7.70
N SER A 205 -7.67 9.00 -7.06
CA SER A 205 -7.10 8.35 -5.87
C SER A 205 -8.11 8.29 -4.72
N ARG A 206 -8.84 9.38 -4.49
CA ARG A 206 -9.82 9.52 -3.40
C ARG A 206 -11.09 8.69 -3.64
N SER A 207 -11.34 8.23 -4.88
CA SER A 207 -12.45 7.32 -5.19
C SER A 207 -12.33 5.96 -4.53
N ILE A 208 -11.13 5.56 -4.09
CA ILE A 208 -10.89 4.36 -3.27
C ILE A 208 -11.45 4.54 -1.86
N GLY A 209 -11.43 5.77 -1.34
CA GLY A 209 -11.97 6.09 -0.03
C GLY A 209 -11.20 5.42 1.11
N ASP A 210 -11.94 5.01 2.12
CA ASP A 210 -11.46 4.35 3.33
C ASP A 210 -11.46 2.82 3.22
N GLU A 211 -11.24 2.26 2.03
CA GLU A 211 -11.15 0.80 1.84
C GLU A 211 -10.18 0.18 2.84
N PRO A 212 -10.62 -0.78 3.67
CA PRO A 212 -9.85 -1.23 4.82
C PRO A 212 -8.86 -2.35 4.47
N LEU A 213 -8.14 -2.22 3.35
CA LEU A 213 -7.12 -3.17 2.90
C LEU A 213 -5.85 -2.42 2.47
N PHE A 214 -4.70 -2.95 2.82
CA PHE A 214 -3.41 -2.35 2.46
C PHE A 214 -3.24 -2.19 0.95
N VAL A 215 -3.64 -3.19 0.17
CA VAL A 215 -3.54 -3.13 -1.28
C VAL A 215 -4.36 -1.98 -1.87
N SER A 216 -5.54 -1.70 -1.32
CA SER A 216 -6.37 -0.57 -1.72
C SER A 216 -5.71 0.76 -1.40
N GLN A 217 -5.18 0.91 -0.18
CA GLN A 217 -4.50 2.13 0.22
C GLN A 217 -3.17 2.33 -0.53
N LEU A 218 -2.46 1.27 -0.90
CA LEU A 218 -1.28 1.35 -1.76
C LEU A 218 -1.63 1.86 -3.17
N VAL A 219 -2.75 1.41 -3.76
CA VAL A 219 -3.24 1.95 -5.05
C VAL A 219 -3.62 3.43 -4.90
N ARG A 220 -4.33 3.80 -3.82
CA ARG A 220 -4.68 5.20 -3.53
C ARG A 220 -3.42 6.07 -3.44
N MET A 221 -2.40 5.63 -2.68
CA MET A 221 -1.12 6.33 -2.56
C MET A 221 -0.37 6.46 -3.90
N ALA A 222 -0.36 5.39 -4.70
CA ALA A 222 0.27 5.41 -6.02
C ALA A 222 -0.39 6.43 -6.96
N VAL A 223 -1.72 6.45 -7.04
CA VAL A 223 -2.47 7.42 -7.87
C VAL A 223 -2.30 8.85 -7.36
N ARG A 224 -2.29 9.06 -6.03
CA ARG A 224 -1.96 10.37 -5.43
C ARG A 224 -0.57 10.85 -5.84
N SER A 225 0.43 9.97 -5.85
CA SER A 225 1.79 10.32 -6.29
C SER A 225 1.83 10.73 -7.75
N VAL A 226 1.02 10.12 -8.62
CA VAL A 226 0.86 10.56 -10.02
C VAL A 226 0.25 11.98 -10.05
N ALA A 227 -0.78 12.27 -9.26
CA ALA A 227 -1.38 13.61 -9.20
C ALA A 227 -0.34 14.67 -8.75
N VAL A 228 0.47 14.37 -7.74
CA VAL A 228 1.57 15.26 -7.29
C VAL A 228 2.59 15.47 -8.39
N ARG A 229 3.03 14.41 -9.06
CA ARG A 229 4.00 14.47 -10.18
C ARG A 229 3.49 15.35 -11.32
N TYR A 230 2.23 15.18 -11.72
CA TYR A 230 1.64 15.96 -12.80
C TYR A 230 1.28 17.40 -12.39
N THR A 231 1.10 17.67 -11.10
CA THR A 231 1.04 19.03 -10.55
C THR A 231 2.38 19.75 -10.69
N GLU A 232 3.49 19.06 -10.39
CA GLU A 232 4.85 19.57 -10.57
C GLU A 232 5.12 19.87 -12.05
N LEU A 233 4.76 18.94 -12.95
CA LEU A 233 4.85 19.10 -14.39
C LEU A 233 4.04 20.33 -14.87
N ALA A 234 2.78 20.47 -14.40
CA ALA A 234 1.94 21.60 -14.77
C ALA A 234 2.56 22.95 -14.40
N LEU A 235 3.13 23.07 -13.19
CA LEU A 235 3.80 24.29 -12.75
C LEU A 235 5.12 24.55 -13.51
N ALA A 236 5.79 23.49 -13.94
CA ALA A 236 7.03 23.57 -14.72
C ALA A 236 6.79 23.90 -16.20
N GLN A 237 5.60 23.60 -16.73
CA GLN A 237 5.27 23.79 -18.14
C GLN A 237 4.32 25.00 -18.36
N SER A 238 3.34 25.17 -17.46
CA SER A 238 2.29 26.18 -17.60
C SER A 238 1.91 26.79 -16.24
N PRO A 239 2.69 27.74 -15.73
CA PRO A 239 2.52 28.28 -14.38
C PRO A 239 1.21 29.03 -14.17
N SER A 240 0.48 29.36 -15.24
CA SER A 240 -0.81 30.04 -15.18
C SER A 240 -1.98 29.12 -14.83
N VAL A 241 -1.77 27.80 -14.74
CA VAL A 241 -2.82 26.85 -14.34
C VAL A 241 -3.31 27.21 -12.93
N PRO A 242 -4.63 27.42 -12.73
CA PRO A 242 -5.18 27.75 -11.43
C PRO A 242 -5.24 26.50 -10.53
N LEU A 243 -4.46 26.46 -9.47
CA LEU A 243 -4.30 25.28 -8.61
C LEU A 243 -4.80 25.51 -7.16
N ILE A 244 -5.63 26.54 -6.89
CA ILE A 244 -6.12 26.83 -5.54
C ILE A 244 -6.98 25.66 -5.01
N GLU A 245 -7.92 25.19 -5.84
CA GLU A 245 -8.79 24.07 -5.46
C GLU A 245 -8.00 22.77 -5.28
N LEU A 246 -7.05 22.50 -6.17
CA LEU A 246 -6.16 21.35 -6.05
C LEU A 246 -5.29 21.45 -4.80
N GLN A 247 -4.76 22.63 -4.47
CA GLN A 247 -3.99 22.86 -3.23
C GLN A 247 -4.82 22.49 -1.99
N ALA A 248 -6.07 22.96 -1.93
CA ALA A 248 -6.96 22.66 -0.82
C ALA A 248 -7.30 21.17 -0.74
N ALA A 249 -7.58 20.54 -1.90
CA ALA A 249 -7.89 19.12 -1.98
C ALA A 249 -6.69 18.25 -1.58
N LEU A 250 -5.46 18.59 -2.02
CA LEU A 250 -4.22 17.92 -1.62
C LEU A 250 -3.94 18.08 -0.13
N ALA A 251 -4.17 19.28 0.43
CA ALA A 251 -3.99 19.51 1.86
C ALA A 251 -4.93 18.64 2.69
N ALA A 252 -6.21 18.55 2.30
CA ALA A 252 -7.16 17.65 2.97
C ALA A 252 -6.78 16.17 2.82
N ASP A 253 -6.35 15.74 1.63
CA ASP A 253 -5.97 14.34 1.38
C ASP A 253 -4.67 13.95 2.10
N ALA A 254 -3.75 14.89 2.33
CA ALA A 254 -2.49 14.64 3.05
C ALA A 254 -2.71 14.33 4.55
N GLU A 255 -3.86 14.74 5.11
CA GLU A 255 -4.24 14.48 6.50
C GLU A 255 -5.10 13.22 6.66
N GLU A 256 -5.47 12.54 5.56
CA GLU A 256 -6.23 11.28 5.62
C GLU A 256 -5.38 10.16 6.23
N PRO A 257 -5.93 9.44 7.24
CA PRO A 257 -5.16 8.42 7.98
C PRO A 257 -5.12 7.07 7.25
N LEU A 258 -4.55 7.03 6.04
CA LEU A 258 -4.58 5.85 5.17
C LEU A 258 -3.94 4.61 5.81
N LEU A 259 -2.87 4.81 6.60
CA LEU A 259 -2.24 3.71 7.34
C LEU A 259 -3.20 3.13 8.38
N LEU A 260 -3.96 3.97 9.07
CA LEU A 260 -4.95 3.53 10.06
C LEU A 260 -6.11 2.76 9.40
N TYR A 261 -6.60 3.22 8.23
CA TYR A 261 -7.62 2.47 7.48
C TYR A 261 -7.14 1.07 7.13
N GLY A 262 -5.94 0.97 6.57
CA GLY A 262 -5.34 -0.31 6.20
C GLY A 262 -5.07 -1.21 7.41
N THR A 263 -4.42 -0.73 8.46
CA THR A 263 -4.07 -1.55 9.63
C THR A 263 -5.29 -2.10 10.37
N ARG A 264 -6.36 -1.30 10.52
CA ARG A 264 -7.62 -1.77 11.13
C ARG A 264 -8.26 -2.87 10.29
N GLY A 265 -8.30 -2.68 8.97
CA GLY A 265 -8.91 -3.65 8.08
C GLY A 265 -8.11 -4.93 7.94
N GLU A 266 -6.79 -4.85 7.83
CA GLU A 266 -5.92 -6.03 7.79
C GLU A 266 -6.01 -6.84 9.09
N ARG A 267 -6.11 -6.19 10.27
CA ARG A 267 -6.38 -6.89 11.53
C ARG A 267 -7.68 -7.69 11.47
N ALA A 268 -8.75 -7.05 11.00
CA ALA A 268 -10.07 -7.69 10.88
C ALA A 268 -10.10 -8.82 9.85
N ALA A 269 -9.45 -8.61 8.69
CA ALA A 269 -9.34 -9.60 7.64
C ALA A 269 -8.48 -10.80 8.07
N LEU A 270 -7.41 -10.54 8.80
CA LEU A 270 -6.54 -11.58 9.36
C LEU A 270 -7.28 -12.44 10.41
N ASP A 271 -8.07 -11.83 11.28
CA ASP A 271 -8.92 -12.57 12.24
C ASP A 271 -9.92 -13.46 11.51
N ARG A 272 -10.53 -12.98 10.41
CA ARG A 272 -11.43 -13.76 9.56
C ARG A 272 -10.71 -14.92 8.89
N LEU A 273 -9.49 -14.71 8.40
CA LEU A 273 -8.66 -15.78 7.82
C LEU A 273 -8.41 -16.89 8.84
N PHE A 274 -8.00 -16.56 10.05
CA PHE A 274 -7.82 -17.55 11.12
C PHE A 274 -9.10 -18.32 11.45
N ASP A 275 -10.25 -17.64 11.47
CA ASP A 275 -11.55 -18.30 11.67
C ASP A 275 -11.82 -19.34 10.58
N ASN A 276 -11.59 -18.97 9.33
CA ASN A 276 -11.77 -19.87 8.18
C ASN A 276 -10.78 -21.04 8.18
N LEU A 277 -9.54 -20.83 8.67
CA LEU A 277 -8.55 -21.89 8.85
C LEU A 277 -8.96 -22.86 9.97
N GLN A 278 -9.41 -22.35 11.11
CA GLN A 278 -9.84 -23.15 12.27
C GLN A 278 -11.10 -23.98 11.97
N THR A 279 -12.03 -23.42 11.18
CA THR A 279 -13.26 -24.11 10.79
C THR A 279 -13.09 -25.00 9.56
N GLY A 280 -11.92 -25.01 8.92
CA GLY A 280 -11.64 -25.80 7.72
C GLY A 280 -12.28 -25.29 6.44
N VAL A 281 -12.81 -24.07 6.43
CA VAL A 281 -13.32 -23.41 5.22
C VAL A 281 -12.17 -23.14 4.23
N VAL A 282 -10.99 -22.81 4.76
CA VAL A 282 -9.74 -22.66 4.01
C VAL A 282 -8.76 -23.73 4.50
N PRO A 283 -8.20 -24.55 3.60
CA PRO A 283 -7.14 -25.50 3.95
C PRO A 283 -5.87 -24.76 4.38
N LEU A 284 -5.19 -25.27 5.40
CA LEU A 284 -3.95 -24.65 5.90
C LEU A 284 -2.85 -24.57 4.81
N GLU A 285 -2.81 -25.56 3.92
CA GLU A 285 -1.84 -25.64 2.82
C GLU A 285 -2.06 -24.53 1.76
N GLU A 286 -3.25 -23.97 1.66
CA GLU A 286 -3.52 -22.85 0.74
C GLU A 286 -2.83 -21.57 1.18
N VAL A 287 -2.67 -21.37 2.48
CA VAL A 287 -2.04 -20.17 3.06
C VAL A 287 -0.55 -20.38 3.31
N LEU A 288 -0.16 -21.54 3.85
CA LEU A 288 1.21 -21.82 4.25
C LEU A 288 2.03 -22.61 3.22
N GLY A 289 1.40 -22.97 2.08
CA GLY A 289 2.01 -23.82 1.06
C GLY A 289 1.97 -25.31 1.39
N PRO A 290 2.44 -26.18 0.45
CA PRO A 290 2.41 -27.62 0.61
C PRO A 290 3.20 -28.06 1.85
N ARG A 291 2.56 -28.77 2.76
CA ARG A 291 3.19 -29.32 3.96
C ARG A 291 3.15 -30.84 3.94
N PRO A 292 4.17 -31.50 4.54
CA PRO A 292 4.13 -32.97 4.65
C PRO A 292 2.88 -33.39 5.43
N LYS A 293 2.10 -34.32 4.88
CA LYS A 293 0.94 -34.95 5.55
C LYS A 293 1.40 -35.89 6.68
N ASN A 294 2.11 -35.36 7.67
CA ASN A 294 2.63 -36.06 8.83
C ASN A 294 2.10 -35.40 10.12
N LEU A 295 2.60 -35.88 11.25
CA LEU A 295 2.28 -35.36 12.58
C LEU A 295 2.47 -33.83 12.74
N TRP A 296 3.29 -33.19 11.91
CA TRP A 296 3.53 -31.73 11.94
C TRP A 296 2.29 -30.93 11.51
N GLY A 297 1.59 -31.34 10.45
CA GLY A 297 0.37 -30.64 10.03
C GLY A 297 -0.75 -30.69 11.07
N TRP A 298 -0.82 -31.78 11.87
CA TRP A 298 -1.74 -31.89 12.99
C TRP A 298 -1.35 -30.96 14.16
N GLN A 299 -0.05 -30.80 14.43
CA GLN A 299 0.43 -29.85 15.45
C GLN A 299 0.17 -28.39 15.05
N ASP A 300 0.32 -28.05 13.75
CA ASP A 300 0.04 -26.69 13.27
C ASP A 300 -1.39 -26.24 13.60
N HIS A 301 -2.39 -27.14 13.47
CA HIS A 301 -3.77 -26.83 13.87
C HIS A 301 -3.95 -26.52 15.36
N ALA A 302 -3.19 -27.20 16.24
CA ALA A 302 -3.25 -26.93 17.68
C ALA A 302 -2.68 -25.54 18.04
N HIS A 303 -1.74 -25.04 17.27
CA HIS A 303 -1.12 -23.73 17.50
C HIS A 303 -1.88 -22.56 16.87
N LEU A 304 -2.86 -22.80 15.96
CA LEU A 304 -3.61 -21.73 15.31
C LEU A 304 -4.26 -20.72 16.28
N PRO A 305 -4.86 -21.12 17.43
CA PRO A 305 -5.41 -20.14 18.37
C PRO A 305 -4.33 -19.23 18.97
N MET A 306 -3.15 -19.76 19.30
CA MET A 306 -2.02 -18.99 19.81
C MET A 306 -1.45 -18.05 18.76
N ASP A 307 -1.28 -18.50 17.51
CA ASP A 307 -0.83 -17.66 16.39
C ASP A 307 -1.83 -16.53 16.12
N ARG A 308 -3.14 -16.82 16.15
CA ARG A 308 -4.22 -15.83 16.05
C ARG A 308 -4.16 -14.79 17.16
N ALA A 309 -4.02 -15.21 18.44
CA ALA A 309 -3.89 -14.31 19.58
C ALA A 309 -2.68 -13.37 19.41
N THR A 310 -1.54 -13.94 19.05
CA THR A 310 -0.30 -13.19 18.79
C THR A 310 -0.49 -12.19 17.66
N ALA A 311 -1.09 -12.61 16.53
CA ALA A 311 -1.37 -11.74 15.39
C ALA A 311 -2.31 -10.58 15.77
N LEU A 312 -3.38 -10.85 16.53
CA LEU A 312 -4.32 -9.82 16.97
C LEU A 312 -3.65 -8.77 17.87
N ARG A 313 -2.86 -9.18 18.87
CA ARG A 313 -2.14 -8.24 19.74
C ARG A 313 -1.14 -7.40 18.94
N ARG A 314 -0.38 -8.01 18.04
CA ARG A 314 0.60 -7.30 17.21
C ARG A 314 -0.09 -6.29 16.27
N MET A 315 -1.14 -6.73 15.55
CA MET A 315 -1.89 -5.82 14.68
C MET A 315 -2.59 -4.72 15.45
N THR A 316 -3.04 -4.96 16.69
CA THR A 316 -3.60 -3.91 17.54
C THR A 316 -2.52 -2.89 17.93
N ALA A 317 -1.32 -3.32 18.29
CA ALA A 317 -0.20 -2.41 18.51
C ALA A 317 0.14 -1.58 17.25
N CYS A 318 0.05 -2.17 16.04
CA CYS A 318 0.19 -1.44 14.78
C CYS A 318 -0.93 -0.39 14.57
N VAL A 319 -2.17 -0.73 14.91
CA VAL A 319 -3.31 0.22 14.87
C VAL A 319 -3.08 1.38 15.83
N GLU A 320 -2.63 1.11 17.07
CA GLU A 320 -2.32 2.17 18.04
C GLU A 320 -1.14 3.05 17.58
N ALA A 321 -0.13 2.47 16.94
CA ALA A 321 0.95 3.23 16.31
C ALA A 321 0.43 4.12 15.17
N ALA A 322 -0.48 3.60 14.32
CA ALA A 322 -1.07 4.33 13.20
C ALA A 322 -2.03 5.47 13.65
N ARG A 323 -2.55 5.44 14.88
CA ARG A 323 -3.36 6.54 15.47
C ARG A 323 -2.52 7.74 15.91
N ARG A 324 -1.21 7.57 16.09
CA ARG A 324 -0.32 8.64 16.54
C ARG A 324 -0.07 9.69 15.46
N PRO A 325 0.40 10.90 15.82
CA PRO A 325 0.92 11.86 14.85
C PRO A 325 1.96 11.22 13.93
N LEU A 326 2.02 11.64 12.65
CA LEU A 326 2.82 10.96 11.62
C LEU A 326 4.28 10.72 12.03
N HIS A 327 4.93 11.71 12.65
CA HIS A 327 6.34 11.63 13.08
C HIS A 327 6.59 10.67 14.25
N GLU A 328 5.55 10.30 15.00
CA GLU A 328 5.60 9.36 16.10
C GLU A 328 5.30 7.92 15.68
N GLN A 329 4.73 7.72 14.48
CA GLN A 329 4.32 6.39 14.01
C GLN A 329 5.51 5.45 13.81
N ALA A 330 6.58 5.93 13.17
CA ALA A 330 7.77 5.10 12.91
C ALA A 330 8.46 4.59 14.20
N PRO A 331 8.77 5.45 15.19
CA PRO A 331 9.30 4.96 16.46
C PRO A 331 8.31 4.06 17.22
N ALA A 332 6.99 4.30 17.10
CA ALA A 332 5.99 3.46 17.73
C ALA A 332 5.92 2.05 17.11
N LEU A 333 5.99 1.94 15.78
CA LEU A 333 6.07 0.65 15.10
C LEU A 333 7.35 -0.10 15.45
N ALA A 334 8.49 0.58 15.46
CA ALA A 334 9.79 -0.01 15.81
C ALA A 334 9.87 -0.49 17.28
N ALA A 335 9.00 0.02 18.15
CA ALA A 335 8.92 -0.42 19.55
C ALA A 335 8.06 -1.66 19.77
N ILE A 336 7.35 -2.15 18.73
CA ILE A 336 6.51 -3.37 18.85
C ILE A 336 7.44 -4.58 18.97
N PRO A 337 7.32 -5.40 20.02
CA PRO A 337 8.19 -6.56 20.22
C PRO A 337 8.06 -7.57 19.07
N GLU A 338 9.20 -8.20 18.72
CA GLU A 338 9.16 -9.38 17.86
C GLU A 338 8.38 -10.52 18.53
N PRO A 339 7.67 -11.36 17.75
CA PRO A 339 6.98 -12.51 18.32
C PRO A 339 7.98 -13.49 18.90
N PRO A 340 7.55 -14.36 19.83
CA PRO A 340 8.39 -15.47 20.27
C PRO A 340 8.92 -16.26 19.07
N ALA A 341 10.17 -16.74 19.17
CA ALA A 341 10.78 -17.58 18.14
C ALA A 341 10.15 -18.99 18.18
N ASP A 342 8.91 -19.10 17.74
CA ASP A 342 8.16 -20.35 17.65
C ASP A 342 7.88 -20.67 16.17
N PRO A 343 8.33 -21.83 15.66
CA PRO A 343 8.11 -22.20 14.27
C PRO A 343 6.64 -22.42 13.89
N HIS A 344 5.72 -22.48 14.87
CA HIS A 344 4.29 -22.61 14.65
C HIS A 344 3.54 -21.27 14.58
N LEU A 345 4.19 -20.15 14.97
CA LEU A 345 3.63 -18.79 14.85
C LEU A 345 3.95 -18.19 13.48
N VAL A 346 3.52 -18.84 12.40
CA VAL A 346 3.95 -18.51 11.03
C VAL A 346 3.27 -17.26 10.50
N ILE A 347 1.97 -17.13 10.75
CA ILE A 347 1.16 -16.04 10.19
C ILE A 347 1.45 -14.74 10.97
N SER A 348 1.48 -14.80 12.30
CA SER A 348 1.80 -13.64 13.13
C SER A 348 3.24 -13.14 12.90
N GLY A 349 4.18 -14.04 12.58
CA GLY A 349 5.57 -13.69 12.29
C GLY A 349 5.73 -12.77 11.07
N ALA A 350 4.89 -12.91 10.04
CA ALA A 350 4.96 -12.12 8.81
C ALA A 350 4.22 -10.77 8.89
N THR A 351 3.42 -10.51 9.92
CA THR A 351 2.51 -9.35 9.96
C THR A 351 3.23 -8.01 10.04
N LEU A 352 4.24 -7.86 10.91
CA LEU A 352 4.88 -6.57 11.18
C LEU A 352 5.66 -6.05 9.96
N SER A 353 6.45 -6.90 9.30
CA SER A 353 7.21 -6.50 8.11
C SER A 353 6.32 -5.97 6.97
N THR A 354 5.12 -6.53 6.83
CA THR A 354 4.13 -6.04 5.86
C THR A 354 3.63 -4.64 6.23
N VAL A 355 3.30 -4.41 7.52
CA VAL A 355 2.86 -3.09 8.02
C VAL A 355 3.94 -2.05 7.84
N GLU A 356 5.20 -2.36 8.17
CA GLU A 356 6.33 -1.45 8.02
C GLU A 356 6.55 -1.01 6.57
N ASN A 357 6.49 -1.93 5.61
CA ASN A 357 6.63 -1.60 4.19
C ASN A 357 5.51 -0.66 3.71
N VAL A 358 4.27 -0.90 4.13
CA VAL A 358 3.12 -0.03 3.80
C VAL A 358 3.26 1.33 4.48
N ALA A 359 3.70 1.36 5.75
CA ALA A 359 3.91 2.59 6.49
C ALA A 359 4.99 3.47 5.86
N GLN A 360 6.10 2.89 5.39
CA GLN A 360 7.15 3.62 4.64
C GLN A 360 6.57 4.28 3.37
N ALA A 361 5.76 3.55 2.61
CA ALA A 361 5.09 4.11 1.44
C ALA A 361 4.12 5.24 1.83
N PHE A 362 3.39 5.09 2.92
CA PHE A 362 2.45 6.09 3.44
C PHE A 362 3.17 7.38 3.85
N TRP A 363 4.21 7.32 4.67
CA TRP A 363 4.95 8.51 5.11
C TRP A 363 5.59 9.24 3.93
N ARG A 364 6.20 8.48 3.01
CA ARG A 364 6.81 9.06 1.80
C ARG A 364 5.79 9.79 0.94
N THR A 365 4.63 9.18 0.66
CA THR A 365 3.61 9.81 -0.19
C THR A 365 2.87 10.94 0.52
N SER A 366 2.75 10.90 1.86
CA SER A 366 2.22 12.00 2.66
C SER A 366 3.19 13.21 2.65
N ALA A 367 4.49 12.97 2.78
CA ALA A 367 5.50 14.02 2.62
C ALA A 367 5.47 14.63 1.22
N GLN A 368 5.35 13.83 0.16
CA GLN A 368 5.21 14.32 -1.22
C GLN A 368 3.98 15.21 -1.40
N ALA A 369 2.82 14.81 -0.86
CA ALA A 369 1.60 15.61 -0.94
C ALA A 369 1.75 16.95 -0.18
N ARG A 370 2.33 16.94 1.02
CA ARG A 370 2.62 18.16 1.79
C ARG A 370 3.62 19.07 1.09
N CYS A 371 4.68 18.52 0.48
CA CYS A 371 5.61 19.28 -0.35
C CYS A 371 4.91 19.93 -1.55
N ALA A 372 3.97 19.24 -2.21
CA ALA A 372 3.19 19.79 -3.31
C ALA A 372 2.26 20.95 -2.86
N VAL A 373 1.59 20.81 -1.71
CA VAL A 373 0.76 21.88 -1.12
C VAL A 373 1.58 23.17 -0.91
N VAL A 374 2.77 23.03 -0.32
CA VAL A 374 3.70 24.15 -0.11
C VAL A 374 4.28 24.67 -1.43
N GLY A 375 4.59 23.78 -2.37
CA GLY A 375 5.09 24.13 -3.69
C GLY A 375 4.10 24.99 -4.48
N ILE A 376 2.79 24.63 -4.47
CA ILE A 376 1.72 25.45 -5.07
C ILE A 376 1.67 26.83 -4.38
N ALA A 377 1.77 26.88 -3.04
CA ALA A 377 1.77 28.13 -2.31
C ALA A 377 2.97 29.01 -2.69
N CYS A 378 4.18 28.44 -2.83
CA CYS A 378 5.37 29.13 -3.30
C CYS A 378 5.19 29.72 -4.70
N GLU A 379 4.59 28.98 -5.62
CA GLU A 379 4.33 29.47 -6.99
C GLU A 379 3.32 30.62 -6.98
N ARG A 380 2.24 30.52 -6.20
CA ARG A 380 1.26 31.59 -6.02
C ARG A 380 1.90 32.85 -5.42
N PHE A 381 2.76 32.69 -4.43
CA PHE A 381 3.58 33.79 -3.87
C PHE A 381 4.46 34.43 -4.95
N ARG A 382 5.16 33.61 -5.74
CA ARG A 382 6.02 34.08 -6.83
C ARG A 382 5.23 34.87 -7.88
N GLN A 383 4.03 34.39 -8.26
CA GLN A 383 3.16 35.10 -9.21
C GLN A 383 2.78 36.48 -8.70
N GLN A 384 2.47 36.62 -7.42
CA GLN A 384 2.06 37.86 -6.80
C GLN A 384 3.23 38.81 -6.57
N HIS A 385 4.38 38.29 -6.07
CA HIS A 385 5.51 39.11 -5.62
C HIS A 385 6.70 39.11 -6.61
N ARG A 386 6.62 38.41 -7.72
CA ARG A 386 7.67 38.29 -8.76
C ARG A 386 9.02 37.74 -8.26
N ARG A 387 9.03 37.05 -7.12
CA ARG A 387 10.20 36.42 -6.50
C ARG A 387 9.76 35.21 -5.66
N TRP A 388 10.66 34.29 -5.46
CA TRP A 388 10.46 33.19 -4.50
C TRP A 388 10.41 33.71 -3.06
N PRO A 389 9.65 33.06 -2.15
CA PRO A 389 9.62 33.43 -0.74
C PRO A 389 11.03 33.35 -0.14
N GLY A 390 11.32 34.17 0.88
CA GLY A 390 12.59 34.12 1.61
C GLY A 390 12.69 32.90 2.53
N ALA A 391 11.53 32.54 3.11
CA ALA A 391 11.32 31.37 3.97
C ALA A 391 9.84 30.95 3.85
N LEU A 392 9.50 29.72 4.27
CA LEU A 392 8.12 29.22 4.20
C LEU A 392 7.16 30.01 5.10
N THR A 393 7.64 30.62 6.16
CA THR A 393 6.84 31.51 7.04
C THR A 393 6.24 32.72 6.30
N ALA A 394 6.86 33.15 5.18
CA ALA A 394 6.33 34.23 4.34
C ALA A 394 5.03 33.82 3.58
N LEU A 395 4.69 32.54 3.56
CA LEU A 395 3.45 32.04 2.94
C LEU A 395 2.24 32.14 3.88
N VAL A 396 2.47 32.28 5.18
CA VAL A 396 1.44 32.29 6.22
C VAL A 396 1.03 33.72 6.55
N PRO A 397 -0.27 34.03 6.69
CA PRO A 397 -1.44 33.17 6.44
C PRO A 397 -1.98 33.22 5.01
N ALA A 398 -1.46 34.06 4.12
CA ALA A 398 -2.08 34.44 2.84
C ALA A 398 -2.16 33.28 1.83
N PHE A 399 -1.21 32.34 1.85
CA PHE A 399 -1.13 31.22 0.88
C PHE A 399 -1.28 29.85 1.54
N LEU A 400 -1.01 29.78 2.84
CA LEU A 400 -1.13 28.61 3.71
C LEU A 400 -1.66 29.04 5.08
N PRO A 401 -2.51 28.27 5.74
CA PRO A 401 -2.89 28.52 7.13
C PRO A 401 -1.71 28.33 8.10
N ALA A 402 -0.87 27.34 7.84
CA ALA A 402 0.37 27.05 8.54
C ALA A 402 1.32 26.30 7.60
N VAL A 403 2.63 26.29 7.91
CA VAL A 403 3.60 25.43 7.21
C VAL A 403 3.37 23.99 7.64
N PRO A 404 3.10 23.06 6.71
CA PRO A 404 2.92 21.65 7.04
C PRO A 404 4.16 21.03 7.69
N LEU A 405 3.94 20.14 8.66
CA LEU A 405 5.02 19.42 9.32
C LEU A 405 5.52 18.25 8.47
N ASP A 406 6.81 17.99 8.57
CA ASP A 406 7.46 16.83 7.97
C ASP A 406 7.00 15.54 8.69
N PRO A 407 6.47 14.53 7.98
CA PRO A 407 6.03 13.27 8.58
C PRO A 407 7.12 12.48 9.31
N TYR A 408 8.39 12.75 9.04
CA TYR A 408 9.51 12.03 9.65
C TYR A 408 10.06 12.67 10.92
N THR A 409 9.93 14.00 11.05
CA THR A 409 10.52 14.73 12.18
C THR A 409 9.51 15.45 13.05
N GLY A 410 8.33 15.80 12.54
CA GLY A 410 7.38 16.68 13.21
C GLY A 410 7.75 18.17 13.15
N GLU A 411 8.88 18.51 12.54
CA GLU A 411 9.30 19.88 12.29
C GLU A 411 8.71 20.39 10.97
N PRO A 412 8.68 21.71 10.71
CA PRO A 412 8.23 22.24 9.42
C PRO A 412 9.07 21.70 8.26
N LEU A 413 8.40 21.47 7.10
CA LEU A 413 9.07 21.11 5.86
C LEU A 413 10.20 22.09 5.53
N GLN A 414 11.21 21.61 4.82
CA GLN A 414 12.38 22.37 4.43
C GLN A 414 12.18 23.07 3.08
N PHE A 415 12.91 24.17 2.88
CA PHE A 415 12.88 24.96 1.65
C PHE A 415 14.29 25.43 1.30
N ALA A 416 14.66 25.28 0.03
CA ALA A 416 15.91 25.81 -0.49
C ALA A 416 15.68 26.57 -1.80
N LYS A 417 16.40 27.69 -1.97
CA LYS A 417 16.52 28.35 -3.26
C LYS A 417 17.69 27.74 -4.02
N LEU A 418 17.48 27.55 -5.30
CA LEU A 418 18.45 26.98 -6.22
C LEU A 418 18.67 27.97 -7.37
N GLU A 419 19.77 27.85 -8.09
CA GLU A 419 20.05 28.69 -9.25
C GLU A 419 18.93 28.59 -10.30
N SER A 420 18.40 27.37 -10.52
CA SER A 420 17.34 27.09 -11.49
C SER A 420 15.93 27.27 -10.93
N GLY A 421 15.75 27.68 -9.63
CA GLY A 421 14.43 27.86 -9.03
C GLY A 421 14.39 27.68 -7.52
N ALA A 422 13.52 26.79 -7.03
CA ALA A 422 13.38 26.46 -5.62
C ALA A 422 12.93 25.01 -5.42
N VAL A 423 13.09 24.50 -4.22
CA VAL A 423 12.62 23.16 -3.85
C VAL A 423 12.04 23.17 -2.44
N VAL A 424 10.92 22.50 -2.25
CA VAL A 424 10.35 22.13 -0.97
C VAL A 424 10.62 20.65 -0.74
N TYR A 425 11.11 20.26 0.42
CA TYR A 425 11.49 18.88 0.67
C TYR A 425 11.30 18.45 2.12
N SER A 426 11.15 17.15 2.28
CA SER A 426 11.20 16.43 3.55
C SER A 426 12.60 15.88 3.77
N VAL A 427 13.00 15.69 5.03
CA VAL A 427 14.29 15.05 5.35
C VAL A 427 14.33 13.56 4.95
N GLY A 428 13.18 12.94 4.74
CA GLY A 428 13.11 11.52 4.39
C GLY A 428 13.35 10.57 5.56
N SER A 429 13.41 9.27 5.25
CA SER A 429 13.53 8.21 6.26
C SER A 429 14.89 8.15 6.95
N ASP A 430 15.96 8.60 6.29
CA ASP A 430 17.31 8.66 6.84
C ASP A 430 17.54 9.88 7.76
N ARG A 431 16.58 10.81 7.79
CA ARG A 431 16.62 12.06 8.55
C ARG A 431 17.87 12.93 8.27
N ARG A 432 18.54 12.66 7.15
CA ARG A 432 19.67 13.47 6.69
C ARG A 432 19.10 14.49 5.72
N GLY A 433 18.88 15.70 6.15
CA GLY A 433 18.51 16.79 5.24
C GLY A 433 19.65 17.04 4.24
N ASP A 434 19.67 16.31 3.12
CA ASP A 434 20.71 16.39 2.09
C ASP A 434 20.65 17.72 1.32
N GLY A 435 20.94 18.82 2.01
CA GLY A 435 21.03 20.14 1.41
C GLY A 435 22.03 20.25 0.23
N GLY A 436 22.81 19.19 -0.05
CA GLY A 436 23.81 19.16 -1.11
C GLY A 436 23.41 18.42 -2.39
N THR A 437 22.35 17.61 -2.40
CA THR A 437 21.97 16.79 -3.56
C THR A 437 20.58 17.11 -4.11
N LEU A 438 20.02 18.26 -3.75
CA LEU A 438 18.66 18.67 -4.13
C LEU A 438 18.44 18.81 -5.64
N ASP A 439 19.50 19.00 -6.42
CA ASP A 439 19.48 18.99 -7.88
C ASP A 439 19.62 17.58 -8.49
N SER A 440 19.99 16.58 -7.70
CA SER A 440 20.19 15.21 -8.18
C SER A 440 18.85 14.49 -8.40
N VAL A 441 18.68 13.89 -9.56
CA VAL A 441 17.54 13.01 -9.88
C VAL A 441 17.51 11.76 -8.99
N SER A 442 18.66 11.37 -8.45
CA SER A 442 18.82 10.16 -7.62
C SER A 442 18.44 10.35 -6.15
N ASN A 443 18.10 11.56 -5.71
CA ASN A 443 17.68 11.78 -4.33
C ASN A 443 16.30 11.18 -4.07
N THR A 444 16.24 10.21 -3.15
CA THR A 444 15.01 9.48 -2.78
C THR A 444 14.13 10.21 -1.79
N ALA A 445 14.60 11.33 -1.22
CA ALA A 445 13.82 12.13 -0.27
C ALA A 445 12.59 12.76 -0.94
N PRO A 446 11.42 12.75 -0.29
CA PRO A 446 10.21 13.38 -0.82
C PRO A 446 10.42 14.88 -1.05
N ARG A 447 10.14 15.35 -2.24
CA ARG A 447 10.35 16.75 -2.62
C ARG A 447 9.35 17.20 -3.67
N PHE A 448 9.25 18.53 -3.85
CA PHE A 448 8.52 19.19 -4.93
C PHE A 448 9.38 20.31 -5.51
N ARG A 449 9.72 20.21 -6.79
CA ARG A 449 10.61 21.14 -7.48
C ARG A 449 9.83 22.27 -8.14
N LEU A 450 10.41 23.47 -8.10
CA LEU A 450 9.90 24.68 -8.75
C LEU A 450 11.00 25.26 -9.63
N TRP A 451 10.67 25.72 -10.83
CA TRP A 451 11.61 26.26 -11.78
C TRP A 451 11.42 27.76 -12.00
N ASN A 452 12.53 28.46 -12.19
CA ASN A 452 12.51 29.84 -12.68
C ASN A 452 11.84 29.89 -14.06
N PRO A 453 11.20 31.01 -14.44
CA PRO A 453 10.49 31.11 -15.73
C PRO A 453 11.33 30.78 -16.97
N ASP A 454 12.63 31.14 -16.94
CA ASP A 454 13.62 30.87 -18.02
C ASP A 454 14.05 29.41 -18.10
N GLN A 455 13.78 28.59 -17.06
CA GLN A 455 14.12 27.17 -16.99
C GLN A 455 12.94 26.27 -17.31
N ARG A 456 11.76 26.83 -17.65
CA ARG A 456 10.53 26.09 -17.94
C ARG A 456 10.42 25.75 -19.42
N ARG A 457 9.64 24.70 -19.73
CA ARG A 457 9.34 24.25 -21.11
C ARG A 457 10.58 24.06 -21.96
N ARG A 458 11.62 23.46 -21.41
CA ARG A 458 12.81 23.14 -22.19
C ARG A 458 12.45 22.12 -23.28
N PRO A 459 13.02 22.25 -24.50
CA PRO A 459 12.70 21.32 -25.57
C PRO A 459 13.08 19.87 -25.19
N ALA A 460 12.32 18.91 -25.71
CA ALA A 460 12.66 17.50 -25.59
C ALA A 460 14.06 17.23 -26.19
N PRO A 461 14.85 16.36 -25.59
CA PRO A 461 16.09 15.90 -26.24
C PRO A 461 15.77 15.24 -27.59
N PRO A 462 16.68 15.30 -28.56
CA PRO A 462 16.48 14.61 -29.83
C PRO A 462 16.31 13.11 -29.60
N ALA A 463 15.47 12.48 -30.42
CA ALA A 463 15.28 11.04 -30.36
C ALA A 463 16.66 10.33 -30.53
N PRO A 464 16.91 9.26 -29.75
CA PRO A 464 18.12 8.46 -29.95
C PRO A 464 18.19 8.02 -31.43
N ALA A 465 19.37 8.13 -32.02
CA ALA A 465 19.57 7.65 -33.40
C ALA A 465 19.24 6.14 -33.42
N PRO A 466 18.55 5.65 -34.46
CA PRO A 466 18.32 4.22 -34.60
C PRO A 466 19.67 3.49 -34.50
N GLU A 467 19.72 2.48 -33.60
CA GLU A 467 20.89 1.60 -33.53
C GLU A 467 21.14 1.07 -34.95
N ARG A 468 22.32 1.35 -35.49
CA ARG A 468 22.73 0.78 -36.79
C ARG A 468 22.81 -0.73 -36.56
N GLU A 469 21.96 -1.48 -37.26
CA GLU A 469 22.17 -2.93 -37.38
C GLU A 469 23.64 -3.21 -37.68
N PRO A 470 24.29 -4.10 -36.95
CA PRO A 470 25.65 -4.49 -37.29
C PRO A 470 25.64 -5.00 -38.72
N PRO A 471 26.65 -4.65 -39.54
CA PRO A 471 26.72 -5.13 -40.91
C PRO A 471 26.75 -6.66 -40.91
N PRO A 472 26.11 -7.28 -41.92
CA PRO A 472 25.94 -8.73 -42.02
C PRO A 472 27.26 -9.51 -42.07
#